data_c58f347793095c6bf3d2233b942a131f
#
_entry.id   c58f347793095c6bf3d2233b942a131f
#
_cell.length_a   1.000
_cell.length_b   1.000
_cell.length_c   1.000
_cell.angle_alpha   90.00
_cell.angle_beta   90.00
_cell.angle_gamma   90.00
#
_symmetry.space_group_name_H-M   'P 1'
#
loop_
_entity.id
_entity.type
_entity.pdbx_description
1 polymer ?
#
loop_
_entity_poly.entity_id
_entity_poly.type
_entity_poly.pdbx_seq_one_letter_code
_entity_poly.pdbx_strand_id
1 'polypeptide(L)'
;MYPRLVVDLKKLRSNLDACAKIVKEDAGCSLMIVTKGLCADKEMAHMVAAHPAVDFMADSRVANIKAYADEARANGKKTVLLRIPMHCEAADVVKYVDLSFNSELSTIRLLNEEAAKAGIKHNILLMIDMGDLREGIFYQKEDLIFEAVSEIMTMENINLYGVGV
;
A
#
# COMPACT_ATOMS: atom_id res chain seq x y z
N MET A 1 33.82 11.23 14.72
CA MET A 1 32.54 11.73 14.11
C MET A 1 31.87 10.52 13.48
N TYR A 2 30.64 10.18 13.85
CA TYR A 2 29.92 9.06 13.24
C TYR A 2 29.27 9.52 11.93
N PRO A 3 29.14 8.64 10.90
CA PRO A 3 28.36 8.93 9.72
C PRO A 3 26.90 9.22 10.13
N ARG A 4 26.30 10.25 9.52
CA ARG A 4 24.90 10.64 9.76
C ARG A 4 24.21 10.96 8.46
N LEU A 5 22.96 10.62 8.35
CA LEU A 5 22.06 11.07 7.30
C LEU A 5 21.41 12.38 7.75
N VAL A 6 21.45 13.40 6.90
CA VAL A 6 20.77 14.68 7.14
C VAL A 6 19.71 14.84 6.06
N VAL A 7 18.44 14.99 6.48
CA VAL A 7 17.32 15.22 5.60
C VAL A 7 16.86 16.67 5.72
N ASP A 8 16.81 17.37 4.59
CA ASP A 8 16.26 18.73 4.51
C ASP A 8 14.75 18.64 4.19
N LEU A 9 13.92 18.85 5.20
CA LEU A 9 12.45 18.75 5.07
C LEU A 9 11.88 19.78 4.09
N LYS A 10 12.50 20.96 3.95
CA LYS A 10 12.04 21.98 2.99
C LYS A 10 12.25 21.51 1.56
N LYS A 11 13.42 20.92 1.27
CA LYS A 11 13.70 20.33 -0.06
C LYS A 11 12.82 19.13 -0.33
N LEU A 12 12.61 18.29 0.67
CA LEU A 12 11.73 17.13 0.54
C LEU A 12 10.29 17.56 0.22
N ARG A 13 9.77 18.60 0.89
CA ARG A 13 8.47 19.18 0.59
C ARG A 13 8.42 19.75 -0.83
N SER A 14 9.43 20.51 -1.25
CA SER A 14 9.49 21.04 -2.62
C SER A 14 9.51 19.93 -3.68
N ASN A 15 10.19 18.81 -3.41
CA ASN A 15 10.16 17.64 -4.29
C ASN A 15 8.76 17.01 -4.34
N LEU A 16 8.08 16.95 -3.20
CA LEU A 16 6.72 16.43 -3.12
C LEU A 16 5.73 17.32 -3.90
N ASP A 17 5.87 18.65 -3.78
CA ASP A 17 5.09 19.62 -4.57
C ASP A 17 5.31 19.41 -6.09
N ALA A 18 6.57 19.19 -6.51
CA ALA A 18 6.90 18.93 -7.91
C ALA A 18 6.33 17.59 -8.40
N CYS A 19 6.41 16.52 -7.60
CA CYS A 19 5.77 15.24 -7.91
C CYS A 19 4.25 15.37 -8.01
N ALA A 20 3.64 16.12 -7.09
CA ALA A 20 2.20 16.36 -7.09
C ALA A 20 1.73 17.03 -8.37
N LYS A 21 2.48 18.03 -8.85
CA LYS A 21 2.18 18.69 -10.13
C LYS A 21 2.17 17.69 -11.29
N ILE A 22 3.25 16.92 -11.44
CA ILE A 22 3.38 15.95 -12.54
C ILE A 22 2.28 14.87 -12.46
N VAL A 23 2.07 14.29 -11.28
CA VAL A 23 1.19 13.13 -11.13
C VAL A 23 -0.29 13.53 -11.15
N LYS A 24 -0.66 14.59 -10.45
CA LYS A 24 -2.08 14.98 -10.31
C LYS A 24 -2.52 15.98 -11.36
N GLU A 25 -1.75 17.04 -11.61
CA GLU A 25 -2.17 18.11 -12.52
C GLU A 25 -1.94 17.70 -13.98
N ASP A 26 -0.74 17.20 -14.30
CA ASP A 26 -0.40 16.89 -15.68
C ASP A 26 -0.94 15.51 -16.12
N ALA A 27 -0.87 14.49 -15.23
CA ALA A 27 -1.24 13.11 -15.56
C ALA A 27 -2.65 12.70 -15.08
N GLY A 28 -3.29 13.46 -14.18
CA GLY A 28 -4.62 13.14 -13.64
C GLY A 28 -4.65 11.89 -12.76
N CYS A 29 -3.50 11.48 -12.19
CA CYS A 29 -3.36 10.27 -11.39
C CYS A 29 -3.40 10.55 -9.88
N SER A 30 -3.65 9.51 -9.08
CA SER A 30 -3.48 9.57 -7.63
C SER A 30 -2.01 9.48 -7.24
N LEU A 31 -1.61 10.20 -6.18
CA LEU A 31 -0.24 10.24 -5.71
C LEU A 31 -0.06 9.33 -4.47
N MET A 32 0.79 8.32 -4.63
CA MET A 32 1.20 7.43 -3.54
C MET A 32 2.65 7.70 -3.14
N ILE A 33 2.89 8.03 -1.88
CA ILE A 33 4.24 8.27 -1.35
C ILE A 33 4.71 7.09 -0.52
N VAL A 34 5.91 6.58 -0.87
CA VAL A 34 6.53 5.43 -0.23
C VAL A 34 7.50 5.87 0.85
N THR A 35 7.24 5.49 2.11
CA THR A 35 7.98 5.94 3.30
C THR A 35 9.14 5.03 3.70
N LYS A 36 9.27 3.84 3.09
CA LYS A 36 10.26 2.82 3.48
C LYS A 36 11.73 3.27 3.38
N GLY A 37 12.05 4.20 2.48
CA GLY A 37 13.42 4.69 2.26
C GLY A 37 14.06 5.34 3.47
N LEU A 38 13.25 5.87 4.38
CA LEU A 38 13.67 6.51 5.63
C LEU A 38 12.98 5.88 6.85
N CYS A 39 12.60 4.60 6.73
CA CYS A 39 11.98 3.81 7.80
C CYS A 39 10.77 4.49 8.45
N ALA A 40 9.98 5.21 7.65
CA ALA A 40 8.83 5.98 8.12
C ALA A 40 9.17 6.92 9.29
N ASP A 41 10.30 7.63 9.18
CA ASP A 41 10.68 8.66 10.15
C ASP A 41 9.48 9.57 10.47
N LYS A 42 9.28 9.86 11.76
CA LYS A 42 8.06 10.50 12.25
C LYS A 42 7.83 11.88 11.63
N GLU A 43 8.86 12.72 11.53
CA GLU A 43 8.71 14.08 10.99
C GLU A 43 8.39 14.05 9.49
N MET A 44 9.01 13.11 8.78
CA MET A 44 8.73 12.92 7.35
C MET A 44 7.34 12.33 7.11
N ALA A 45 6.94 11.32 7.88
CA ALA A 45 5.60 10.74 7.78
C ALA A 45 4.52 11.80 8.07
N HIS A 46 4.73 12.64 9.08
CA HIS A 46 3.87 13.78 9.38
C HIS A 46 3.77 14.76 8.20
N MET A 47 4.90 15.15 7.63
CA MET A 47 4.91 16.06 6.48
C MET A 47 4.17 15.48 5.27
N VAL A 48 4.34 14.18 4.99
CA VAL A 48 3.66 13.49 3.89
C VAL A 48 2.17 13.39 4.17
N ALA A 49 1.78 13.00 5.39
CA ALA A 49 0.37 12.91 5.79
C ALA A 49 -0.37 14.25 5.67
N ALA A 50 0.29 15.34 6.09
CA ALA A 50 -0.28 16.68 6.02
C ALA A 50 -0.34 17.28 4.60
N HIS A 51 0.31 16.67 3.61
CA HIS A 51 0.35 17.22 2.25
C HIS A 51 -0.97 16.99 1.50
N PRO A 52 -1.64 18.04 0.99
CA PRO A 52 -2.99 17.91 0.42
C PRO A 52 -3.05 17.06 -0.85
N ALA A 53 -1.97 17.01 -1.65
CA ALA A 53 -1.96 16.27 -2.90
C ALA A 53 -1.67 14.77 -2.72
N VAL A 54 -1.26 14.30 -1.55
CA VAL A 54 -1.02 12.88 -1.28
C VAL A 54 -2.37 12.18 -1.08
N ASP A 55 -2.57 11.06 -1.76
CA ASP A 55 -3.76 10.23 -1.60
C ASP A 55 -3.46 8.97 -0.77
N PHE A 56 -2.25 8.41 -0.95
CA PHE A 56 -1.83 7.17 -0.31
C PHE A 56 -0.45 7.30 0.34
N MET A 57 -0.30 6.70 1.50
CA MET A 57 0.98 6.53 2.19
C MET A 57 1.32 5.04 2.24
N ALA A 58 2.45 4.66 1.70
CA ALA A 58 2.80 3.26 1.48
C ALA A 58 4.14 2.88 2.13
N ASP A 59 4.21 1.67 2.64
CA ASP A 59 5.46 1.09 3.14
C ASP A 59 5.48 -0.43 2.89
N SER A 60 6.67 -1.03 2.96
CA SER A 60 6.86 -2.48 2.88
C SER A 60 6.84 -3.18 4.24
N ARG A 61 6.73 -2.44 5.34
CA ARG A 61 6.71 -2.96 6.71
C ARG A 61 5.44 -2.53 7.42
N VAL A 62 4.67 -3.50 7.89
CA VAL A 62 3.46 -3.24 8.69
C VAL A 62 3.78 -2.41 9.94
N ALA A 63 4.92 -2.66 10.58
CA ALA A 63 5.36 -1.89 11.74
C ALA A 63 5.53 -0.39 11.45
N ASN A 64 6.05 -0.04 10.26
CA ASN A 64 6.16 1.36 9.83
C ASN A 64 4.77 1.98 9.58
N ILE A 65 3.88 1.25 8.88
CA ILE A 65 2.51 1.70 8.64
C ILE A 65 1.77 1.92 9.96
N LYS A 66 1.87 0.99 10.88
CA LYS A 66 1.27 1.09 12.22
C LYS A 66 1.67 2.36 12.97
N ALA A 67 2.90 2.83 12.77
CA ALA A 67 3.39 4.04 13.44
C ALA A 67 2.72 5.34 12.95
N TYR A 68 2.19 5.37 11.73
CA TYR A 68 1.56 6.56 11.16
C TYR A 68 0.10 6.36 10.68
N ALA A 69 -0.46 5.16 10.80
CA ALA A 69 -1.78 4.84 10.23
C ALA A 69 -2.89 5.77 10.72
N ASP A 70 -2.94 6.04 12.02
CA ASP A 70 -3.97 6.91 12.60
C ASP A 70 -3.83 8.36 12.11
N GLU A 71 -2.60 8.85 12.01
CA GLU A 71 -2.33 10.19 11.48
C GLU A 71 -2.66 10.29 9.99
N ALA A 72 -2.29 9.29 9.20
CA ALA A 72 -2.63 9.22 7.79
C ALA A 72 -4.14 9.29 7.59
N ARG A 73 -4.91 8.47 8.31
CA ARG A 73 -6.38 8.46 8.27
C ARG A 73 -7.00 9.77 8.73
N ALA A 74 -6.48 10.37 9.81
CA ALA A 74 -6.94 11.67 10.30
C ALA A 74 -6.78 12.79 9.24
N ASN A 75 -5.79 12.65 8.34
CA ASN A 75 -5.56 13.56 7.22
C ASN A 75 -6.24 13.09 5.91
N GLY A 76 -7.13 12.10 5.97
CA GLY A 76 -7.85 11.56 4.80
C GLY A 76 -7.01 10.74 3.84
N LYS A 77 -5.82 10.25 4.27
CA LYS A 77 -4.95 9.40 3.46
C LYS A 77 -5.25 7.93 3.69
N LYS A 78 -5.07 7.11 2.66
CA LYS A 78 -5.13 5.64 2.78
C LYS A 78 -3.73 5.07 2.96
N THR A 79 -3.61 4.07 3.82
CA THR A 79 -2.36 3.34 4.05
C THR A 79 -2.25 2.13 3.12
N VAL A 80 -1.04 1.87 2.61
CA VAL A 80 -0.82 0.79 1.63
C VAL A 80 0.38 -0.06 2.01
N LEU A 81 0.20 -1.38 2.00
CA LEU A 81 1.29 -2.34 2.12
C LEU A 81 1.75 -2.78 0.72
N LEU A 82 3.00 -2.44 0.37
CA LEU A 82 3.60 -2.63 -0.96
C LEU A 82 4.21 -4.02 -1.15
N ARG A 83 3.65 -5.05 -0.60
CA ARG A 83 4.08 -6.44 -0.76
C ARG A 83 2.97 -7.38 -0.36
N ILE A 84 3.14 -8.66 -0.69
CA ILE A 84 2.29 -9.72 -0.15
C ILE A 84 2.45 -9.75 1.38
N PRO A 85 1.36 -9.68 2.16
CA PRO A 85 1.41 -9.83 3.61
C PRO A 85 1.99 -11.19 4.04
N MET A 86 2.76 -11.20 5.11
CA MET A 86 3.08 -12.47 5.77
C MET A 86 1.85 -12.96 6.53
N HIS A 87 1.65 -14.29 6.59
CA HIS A 87 0.50 -14.87 7.29
C HIS A 87 0.39 -14.44 8.75
N CYS A 88 1.53 -14.32 9.45
CA CYS A 88 1.57 -13.86 10.85
C CYS A 88 1.21 -12.37 11.04
N GLU A 89 1.16 -11.58 9.98
CA GLU A 89 0.82 -10.16 10.03
C GLU A 89 -0.64 -9.88 9.62
N ALA A 90 -1.40 -10.90 9.17
CA ALA A 90 -2.72 -10.69 8.55
C ALA A 90 -3.68 -9.87 9.43
N ALA A 91 -3.72 -10.12 10.73
CA ALA A 91 -4.54 -9.35 11.67
C ALA A 91 -4.12 -7.88 11.76
N ASP A 92 -2.81 -7.60 11.82
CA ASP A 92 -2.29 -6.23 11.82
C ASP A 92 -2.52 -5.55 10.46
N VAL A 93 -2.40 -6.27 9.35
CA VAL A 93 -2.70 -5.75 8.01
C VAL A 93 -4.14 -5.30 7.94
N VAL A 94 -5.09 -6.14 8.32
CA VAL A 94 -6.52 -5.80 8.33
C VAL A 94 -6.81 -4.58 9.21
N LYS A 95 -6.09 -4.43 10.32
CA LYS A 95 -6.30 -3.34 11.27
C LYS A 95 -5.70 -2.00 10.83
N TYR A 96 -4.50 -2.01 10.27
CA TYR A 96 -3.71 -0.79 10.05
C TYR A 96 -3.52 -0.41 8.58
N VAL A 97 -3.82 -1.32 7.65
CA VAL A 97 -3.60 -1.15 6.21
C VAL A 97 -4.95 -1.05 5.50
N ASP A 98 -5.14 0.01 4.72
CA ASP A 98 -6.39 0.22 3.98
C ASP A 98 -6.38 -0.50 2.61
N LEU A 99 -5.19 -0.82 2.08
CA LEU A 99 -5.00 -1.51 0.80
C LEU A 99 -3.70 -2.32 0.83
N SER A 100 -3.72 -3.59 0.47
CA SER A 100 -2.52 -4.44 0.37
C SER A 100 -2.34 -5.05 -1.02
N PHE A 101 -1.08 -5.21 -1.42
CA PHE A 101 -0.70 -5.89 -2.67
C PHE A 101 -0.66 -7.39 -2.45
N ASN A 102 -1.27 -8.16 -3.34
CA ASN A 102 -1.42 -9.60 -3.20
C ASN A 102 -1.30 -10.30 -4.55
N SER A 103 -0.75 -11.52 -4.53
CA SER A 103 -0.75 -12.44 -5.67
C SER A 103 -0.99 -13.89 -5.25
N GLU A 104 -1.11 -14.13 -3.93
CA GLU A 104 -1.23 -15.47 -3.36
C GLU A 104 -2.62 -15.68 -2.75
N LEU A 105 -3.41 -16.58 -3.32
CA LEU A 105 -4.76 -16.89 -2.82
C LEU A 105 -4.79 -17.34 -1.36
N SER A 106 -3.76 -18.08 -0.91
CA SER A 106 -3.64 -18.49 0.49
C SER A 106 -3.60 -17.31 1.45
N THR A 107 -2.85 -16.26 1.09
CA THR A 107 -2.79 -15.01 1.85
C THR A 107 -4.11 -14.25 1.79
N ILE A 108 -4.73 -14.18 0.61
CA ILE A 108 -6.01 -13.47 0.43
C ILE A 108 -7.13 -14.13 1.23
N ARG A 109 -7.19 -15.48 1.27
CA ARG A 109 -8.13 -16.23 2.12
C ARG A 109 -7.96 -15.87 3.60
N LEU A 110 -6.70 -15.83 4.08
CA LEU A 110 -6.41 -15.46 5.46
C LEU A 110 -6.82 -14.02 5.77
N LEU A 111 -6.57 -13.07 4.85
CA LEU A 111 -7.05 -11.70 4.99
C LEU A 111 -8.58 -11.63 5.04
N ASN A 112 -9.28 -12.45 4.24
CA ASN A 112 -10.74 -12.54 4.28
C ASN A 112 -11.25 -13.02 5.65
N GLU A 113 -10.59 -14.03 6.25
CA GLU A 113 -10.93 -14.52 7.59
C GLU A 113 -10.69 -13.45 8.67
N GLU A 114 -9.54 -12.76 8.64
CA GLU A 114 -9.23 -11.70 9.61
C GLU A 114 -10.15 -10.48 9.44
N ALA A 115 -10.49 -10.13 8.20
CA ALA A 115 -11.45 -9.06 7.90
C ALA A 115 -12.85 -9.41 8.40
N ALA A 116 -13.28 -10.67 8.26
CA ALA A 116 -14.54 -11.17 8.83
C ALA A 116 -14.57 -11.03 10.36
N LYS A 117 -13.48 -11.42 11.05
CA LYS A 117 -13.36 -11.27 12.51
C LYS A 117 -13.43 -9.81 12.94
N ALA A 118 -12.86 -8.91 12.13
CA ALA A 118 -12.89 -7.47 12.37
C ALA A 118 -14.21 -6.78 11.96
N GLY A 119 -15.10 -7.48 11.25
CA GLY A 119 -16.36 -6.93 10.73
C GLY A 119 -16.18 -5.88 9.65
N ILE A 120 -15.12 -5.97 8.84
CA ILE A 120 -14.81 -5.01 7.77
C ILE A 120 -14.60 -5.72 6.43
N LYS A 121 -14.55 -4.93 5.35
CA LYS A 121 -13.98 -5.36 4.06
C LYS A 121 -12.57 -4.81 3.89
N HIS A 122 -11.60 -5.69 3.59
CA HIS A 122 -10.23 -5.30 3.30
C HIS A 122 -10.02 -5.13 1.79
N ASN A 123 -9.36 -4.04 1.38
CA ASN A 123 -9.08 -3.82 -0.03
C ASN A 123 -7.76 -4.47 -0.44
N ILE A 124 -7.74 -5.09 -1.61
CA ILE A 124 -6.54 -5.66 -2.21
C ILE A 124 -6.34 -5.18 -3.64
N LEU A 125 -5.08 -5.06 -4.06
CA LEU A 125 -4.67 -5.08 -5.47
C LEU A 125 -4.16 -6.47 -5.81
N LEU A 126 -4.65 -7.05 -6.91
CA LEU A 126 -4.07 -8.27 -7.46
C LEU A 126 -2.88 -7.88 -8.34
N MET A 127 -1.68 -8.37 -7.97
CA MET A 127 -0.46 -8.04 -8.68
C MET A 127 -0.26 -8.95 -9.89
N ILE A 128 0.05 -8.34 -11.02
CA ILE A 128 0.37 -9.02 -12.28
C ILE A 128 1.84 -8.78 -12.58
N ASP A 129 2.62 -9.85 -12.73
CA ASP A 129 4.02 -9.78 -13.14
C ASP A 129 4.09 -9.58 -14.66
N MET A 130 4.53 -8.42 -15.10
CA MET A 130 4.71 -8.06 -16.50
C MET A 130 6.08 -8.45 -17.07
N GLY A 131 6.89 -9.18 -16.28
CA GLY A 131 8.18 -9.72 -16.70
C GLY A 131 9.38 -9.20 -15.91
N ASP A 132 9.17 -8.43 -14.85
CA ASP A 132 10.21 -8.01 -13.92
C ASP A 132 10.56 -9.10 -12.89
N LEU A 133 9.80 -10.20 -12.86
CA LEU A 133 10.03 -11.41 -12.06
C LEU A 133 10.14 -11.11 -10.56
N ARG A 134 9.37 -10.17 -10.11
CA ARG A 134 9.43 -9.71 -8.72
C ARG A 134 8.27 -10.21 -7.88
N GLU A 135 7.07 -9.87 -8.26
CA GLU A 135 5.84 -10.28 -7.57
C GLU A 135 4.66 -10.22 -8.55
N GLY A 136 3.66 -11.05 -8.31
CA GLY A 136 2.48 -11.08 -9.17
C GLY A 136 2.28 -12.42 -9.87
N ILE A 137 1.11 -12.59 -10.46
CA ILE A 137 0.83 -13.70 -11.37
C ILE A 137 1.37 -13.31 -12.75
N PHE A 138 2.22 -14.14 -13.33
CA PHE A 138 2.84 -13.83 -14.63
C PHE A 138 1.78 -13.59 -15.70
N TYR A 139 1.88 -12.48 -16.43
CA TYR A 139 0.83 -12.01 -17.35
C TYR A 139 0.39 -13.01 -18.41
N GLN A 140 1.28 -13.91 -18.85
CA GLN A 140 0.95 -14.97 -19.82
C GLN A 140 0.18 -16.16 -19.22
N LYS A 141 -0.02 -16.18 -17.90
CA LYS A 141 -0.79 -17.20 -17.20
C LYS A 141 -2.23 -16.72 -16.99
N GLU A 142 -2.91 -16.41 -18.08
CA GLU A 142 -4.28 -15.86 -18.06
C GLU A 142 -5.24 -16.73 -17.26
N ASP A 143 -5.16 -18.06 -17.41
CA ASP A 143 -6.00 -19.00 -16.68
C ASP A 143 -5.88 -18.83 -15.15
N LEU A 144 -4.64 -18.66 -14.63
CA LEU A 144 -4.40 -18.45 -13.21
C LEU A 144 -4.89 -17.08 -12.75
N ILE A 145 -4.80 -16.06 -13.60
CA ILE A 145 -5.31 -14.72 -13.29
C ILE A 145 -6.85 -14.77 -13.17
N PHE A 146 -7.53 -15.40 -14.14
CA PHE A 146 -8.98 -15.52 -14.12
C PHE A 146 -9.48 -16.40 -12.96
N GLU A 147 -8.77 -17.49 -12.65
CA GLU A 147 -9.05 -18.33 -11.49
C GLU A 147 -8.95 -17.51 -10.19
N ALA A 148 -7.85 -16.76 -10.01
CA ALA A 148 -7.65 -15.93 -8.84
C ALA A 148 -8.75 -14.87 -8.71
N VAL A 149 -9.06 -14.12 -9.78
CA VAL A 149 -10.12 -13.11 -9.77
C VAL A 149 -11.47 -13.75 -9.44
N SER A 150 -11.79 -14.90 -10.07
CA SER A 150 -13.07 -15.59 -9.84
C SER A 150 -13.23 -16.00 -8.37
N GLU A 151 -12.18 -16.52 -7.75
CA GLU A 151 -12.21 -16.89 -6.34
C GLU A 151 -12.32 -15.65 -5.43
N ILE A 152 -11.51 -14.61 -5.68
CA ILE A 152 -11.53 -13.36 -4.90
C ILE A 152 -12.95 -12.75 -4.91
N MET A 153 -13.63 -12.76 -6.05
CA MET A 153 -14.97 -12.21 -6.18
C MET A 153 -16.04 -12.96 -5.37
N THR A 154 -15.75 -14.18 -4.89
CA THR A 154 -16.64 -14.91 -3.98
C THR A 154 -16.41 -14.58 -2.50
N MET A 155 -15.34 -13.87 -2.17
CA MET A 155 -14.96 -13.56 -0.79
C MET A 155 -15.73 -12.34 -0.26
N GLU A 156 -16.54 -12.54 0.77
CA GLU A 156 -17.45 -11.50 1.29
C GLU A 156 -16.73 -10.33 1.95
N ASN A 157 -15.55 -10.57 2.54
CA ASN A 157 -14.80 -9.57 3.32
C ASN A 157 -13.56 -9.04 2.60
N ILE A 158 -13.42 -9.37 1.32
CA ILE A 158 -12.38 -8.80 0.44
C ILE A 158 -13.06 -7.92 -0.62
N ASN A 159 -12.41 -6.81 -0.91
CA ASN A 159 -12.75 -5.95 -2.04
C ASN A 159 -11.56 -5.93 -3.00
N LEU A 160 -11.75 -6.47 -4.21
CA LEU A 160 -10.76 -6.31 -5.28
C LEU A 160 -10.79 -4.87 -5.77
N TYR A 161 -9.86 -4.07 -5.29
CA TYR A 161 -9.76 -2.64 -5.59
C TYR A 161 -9.28 -2.40 -7.03
N GLY A 162 -8.50 -3.31 -7.57
CA GLY A 162 -7.97 -3.28 -8.93
C GLY A 162 -6.80 -4.24 -9.11
N VAL A 163 -6.04 -4.02 -10.17
CA VAL A 163 -4.80 -4.74 -10.46
C VAL A 163 -3.62 -3.79 -10.35
N GLY A 164 -2.45 -4.35 -9.98
CA GLY A 164 -1.19 -3.64 -9.96
C GLY A 164 -0.14 -4.35 -10.83
N VAL A 165 0.83 -3.62 -11.31
CA VAL A 165 1.96 -4.11 -12.10
C VAL A 165 3.26 -3.53 -11.56
#